data_413a2dd4e6fe4fee18fe0b38be4fcdeb
#
_entry.id   413a2dd4e6fe4fee18fe0b38be4fcdeb
#
_cell.length_a   1.000
_cell.length_b   1.000
_cell.length_c   1.000
_cell.angle_alpha   90.00
_cell.angle_beta   90.00
_cell.angle_gamma   90.00
#
_symmetry.space_group_name_H-M   'P 1'
#
loop_
_entity.id
_entity.type
_entity.pdbx_description
1 polymer ?
#
loop_
_entity_poly.entity_id
_entity_poly.type
_entity_poly.pdbx_seq_one_letter_code
_entity_poly.pdbx_strand_id
1 'polypeptide(L)'
;MPQRRGAPAISTARPPGRADAHACGVPHDRLERLRARTPVAWLDERTAGQPGAWAVLRYSDVRHALTHPEVFAPQMGGPLHGPVTGGEAHGAAHIDMDPPARDMLARIPSGEAVDFVGEVVPELPETLRNTLAGGLYALLRHPGEYARLRERQDDDALIDSAVEEMLRWWTPVLQVWRTVLRATTVGGVPLLPGENVALWLVSANHDGETFPDPGRFAPDRFVQAARPHLCFGFGHRACLGARLARVHLRAMLVALLERPGAPRPAGEPVPLRSSARHGFVHLPVRWSD
;
A
#
# COMPACT_ATOMS: atom_id res chain seq x y z
N MET A 1 -20.78 -8.12 24.44
CA MET A 1 -21.19 -8.75 23.17
C MET A 1 -20.95 -10.24 23.27
N PRO A 2 -21.89 -11.14 22.85
CA PRO A 2 -21.66 -12.57 22.92
C PRO A 2 -20.50 -12.95 21.99
N GLN A 3 -19.52 -13.66 22.54
CA GLN A 3 -18.46 -14.32 21.75
C GLN A 3 -19.12 -15.17 20.69
N ARG A 4 -18.91 -14.89 19.39
CA ARG A 4 -19.35 -15.76 18.30
C ARG A 4 -18.54 -17.05 18.35
N ARG A 5 -19.04 -18.05 19.07
CA ARG A 5 -18.49 -19.41 19.08
C ARG A 5 -18.65 -19.99 17.67
N GLY A 6 -17.53 -20.34 17.02
CA GLY A 6 -17.50 -21.04 15.73
C GLY A 6 -17.04 -20.23 14.52
N ALA A 7 -16.71 -18.93 14.65
CA ALA A 7 -16.05 -18.21 13.57
C ALA A 7 -14.59 -18.71 13.42
N PRO A 8 -14.08 -18.90 12.19
CA PRO A 8 -12.68 -19.25 11.99
C PRO A 8 -11.82 -18.08 12.48
N ALA A 9 -11.19 -18.25 13.65
CA ALA A 9 -10.29 -17.26 14.22
C ALA A 9 -8.88 -17.44 13.65
N ILE A 10 -8.23 -16.35 13.32
CA ILE A 10 -6.81 -16.38 12.96
C ILE A 10 -6.04 -16.64 14.25
N SER A 11 -5.38 -17.81 14.34
CA SER A 11 -4.53 -18.17 15.48
C SER A 11 -3.50 -17.07 15.77
N THR A 12 -3.45 -16.66 17.03
CA THR A 12 -2.95 -15.41 17.54
C THR A 12 -1.45 -15.32 17.81
N ALA A 13 -0.63 -16.25 17.32
CA ALA A 13 0.81 -16.15 17.56
C ALA A 13 1.40 -14.78 17.11
N ARG A 14 0.85 -14.16 16.06
CA ARG A 14 1.01 -12.74 15.67
C ARG A 14 -0.15 -12.35 14.75
N PRO A 15 -1.24 -11.78 15.23
CA PRO A 15 -2.32 -11.33 14.35
C PRO A 15 -1.79 -10.21 13.42
N PRO A 16 -2.18 -10.24 12.14
CA PRO A 16 -1.70 -9.26 11.16
C PRO A 16 -2.08 -7.80 11.47
N GLY A 17 -2.91 -7.56 12.49
CA GLY A 17 -3.33 -6.21 12.91
C GLY A 17 -2.43 -5.52 13.94
N ARG A 18 -1.34 -6.13 14.43
CA ARG A 18 -0.42 -5.47 15.37
C ARG A 18 0.69 -4.72 14.64
N ALA A 19 1.10 -3.56 15.16
CA ALA A 19 2.15 -2.73 14.56
C ALA A 19 3.48 -3.48 14.40
N ASP A 20 3.79 -4.42 15.30
CA ASP A 20 4.97 -5.27 15.26
C ASP A 20 4.87 -6.45 14.27
N ALA A 21 3.66 -6.79 13.81
CA ALA A 21 3.45 -7.88 12.85
C ALA A 21 4.09 -7.60 11.48
N HIS A 22 4.30 -6.33 11.15
CA HIS A 22 4.89 -5.86 9.90
C HIS A 22 6.30 -5.28 10.07
N ALA A 23 6.88 -5.39 11.28
CA ALA A 23 8.24 -4.90 11.53
C ALA A 23 9.32 -5.57 10.66
N CYS A 24 9.02 -6.75 10.11
CA CYS A 24 9.89 -7.49 9.18
C CYS A 24 9.32 -7.52 7.73
N GLY A 25 8.44 -6.57 7.39
CA GLY A 25 7.72 -6.53 6.11
C GLY A 25 6.36 -7.22 6.13
N VAL A 26 5.62 -7.12 5.03
CA VAL A 26 4.29 -7.74 4.88
C VAL A 26 4.43 -9.26 4.74
N PRO A 27 3.73 -10.07 5.56
CA PRO A 27 3.82 -11.53 5.51
C PRO A 27 2.97 -12.12 4.36
N HIS A 28 3.37 -11.91 3.11
CA HIS A 28 2.61 -12.29 1.91
C HIS A 28 2.24 -13.77 1.88
N ASP A 29 3.16 -14.68 2.20
CA ASP A 29 2.90 -16.14 2.25
C ASP A 29 1.79 -16.50 3.25
N ARG A 30 1.73 -15.80 4.36
CA ARG A 30 0.67 -16.01 5.35
C ARG A 30 -0.66 -15.48 4.84
N LEU A 31 -0.68 -14.32 4.21
CA LEU A 31 -1.89 -13.75 3.61
C LEU A 31 -2.41 -14.63 2.48
N GLU A 32 -1.55 -15.21 1.66
CA GLU A 32 -1.92 -16.16 0.61
C GLU A 32 -2.61 -17.39 1.18
N ARG A 33 -2.02 -18.04 2.19
CA ARG A 33 -2.65 -19.19 2.88
C ARG A 33 -4.00 -18.82 3.50
N LEU A 34 -4.13 -17.62 4.06
CA LEU A 34 -5.39 -17.18 4.64
C LEU A 34 -6.44 -16.91 3.56
N ARG A 35 -6.08 -16.26 2.43
CA ARG A 35 -7.02 -16.09 1.31
C ARG A 35 -7.57 -17.41 0.80
N ALA A 36 -6.73 -18.42 0.68
CA ALA A 36 -7.13 -19.72 0.18
C ALA A 36 -8.08 -20.47 1.13
N ARG A 37 -7.84 -20.39 2.45
CA ARG A 37 -8.54 -21.23 3.45
C ARG A 37 -9.62 -20.49 4.21
N THR A 38 -9.41 -19.22 4.52
CA THR A 38 -10.24 -18.41 5.42
C THR A 38 -10.26 -16.97 4.95
N PRO A 39 -10.85 -16.67 3.77
CA PRO A 39 -10.79 -15.36 3.13
C PRO A 39 -11.48 -14.25 3.93
N VAL A 40 -12.40 -14.63 4.82
CA VAL A 40 -13.02 -13.74 5.81
C VAL A 40 -12.82 -14.37 7.18
N ALA A 41 -12.07 -13.71 8.06
CA ALA A 41 -11.66 -14.26 9.34
C ALA A 41 -11.85 -13.26 10.47
N TRP A 42 -12.22 -13.72 11.66
CA TRP A 42 -12.34 -12.88 12.83
C TRP A 42 -10.95 -12.53 13.40
N LEU A 43 -10.72 -11.25 13.60
CA LEU A 43 -9.60 -10.73 14.37
C LEU A 43 -10.10 -10.36 15.76
N ASP A 44 -9.59 -11.05 16.78
CA ASP A 44 -9.85 -10.70 18.16
C ASP A 44 -9.34 -9.27 18.48
N GLU A 45 -9.56 -8.81 19.69
CA GLU A 45 -9.10 -7.52 20.16
C GLU A 45 -7.63 -7.26 19.78
N ARG A 46 -7.35 -6.19 18.99
CA ARG A 46 -6.05 -5.94 18.39
C ARG A 46 -5.17 -5.02 19.20
N THR A 47 -5.80 -4.20 20.01
CA THR A 47 -5.17 -3.31 20.99
C THR A 47 -6.14 -3.22 22.16
N ALA A 48 -5.64 -3.20 23.38
CA ALA A 48 -6.48 -3.13 24.57
C ALA A 48 -7.57 -2.06 24.44
N GLY A 49 -8.84 -2.47 24.55
CA GLY A 49 -10.01 -1.59 24.42
C GLY A 49 -10.55 -1.36 23.01
N GLN A 50 -9.99 -1.98 21.96
CA GLN A 50 -10.57 -1.91 20.60
C GLN A 50 -11.38 -3.17 20.27
N PRO A 51 -12.63 -3.03 19.78
CA PRO A 51 -13.46 -4.17 19.42
C PRO A 51 -12.82 -5.00 18.30
N GLY A 52 -13.06 -6.29 18.29
CA GLY A 52 -12.68 -7.19 17.22
C GLY A 52 -13.28 -6.77 15.87
N ALA A 53 -12.76 -7.35 14.78
CA ALA A 53 -13.23 -7.06 13.43
C ALA A 53 -13.07 -8.25 12.49
N TRP A 54 -13.81 -8.24 11.40
CA TRP A 54 -13.65 -9.17 10.30
C TRP A 54 -12.54 -8.70 9.35
N ALA A 55 -11.51 -9.51 9.14
CA ALA A 55 -10.51 -9.31 8.09
C ALA A 55 -11.06 -9.88 6.79
N VAL A 56 -11.14 -9.06 5.75
CA VAL A 56 -11.52 -9.46 4.38
C VAL A 56 -10.28 -9.40 3.51
N LEU A 57 -9.93 -10.51 2.85
CA LEU A 57 -8.60 -10.74 2.26
C LEU A 57 -8.61 -10.89 0.74
N ARG A 58 -9.68 -11.46 0.12
CA ARG A 58 -9.77 -11.66 -1.34
C ARG A 58 -10.06 -10.37 -2.07
N TYR A 59 -9.51 -10.23 -3.26
CA TYR A 59 -9.75 -9.06 -4.12
C TYR A 59 -11.25 -8.84 -4.41
N SER A 60 -11.99 -9.89 -4.79
CA SER A 60 -13.42 -9.82 -5.07
C SER A 60 -14.22 -9.28 -3.89
N ASP A 61 -13.96 -9.78 -2.69
CA ASP A 61 -14.68 -9.43 -1.46
C ASP A 61 -14.33 -8.02 -0.99
N VAL A 62 -13.05 -7.64 -1.04
CA VAL A 62 -12.58 -6.28 -0.73
C VAL A 62 -13.19 -5.28 -1.71
N ARG A 63 -13.14 -5.58 -3.01
CA ARG A 63 -13.73 -4.72 -4.04
C ARG A 63 -15.24 -4.59 -3.86
N HIS A 64 -15.94 -5.69 -3.57
CA HIS A 64 -17.38 -5.68 -3.27
C HIS A 64 -17.68 -4.71 -2.12
N ALA A 65 -17.01 -4.82 -0.99
CA ALA A 65 -17.23 -3.94 0.15
C ALA A 65 -16.93 -2.46 -0.16
N LEU A 66 -15.91 -2.18 -0.99
CA LEU A 66 -15.59 -0.81 -1.40
C LEU A 66 -16.63 -0.19 -2.34
N THR A 67 -17.36 -1.02 -3.11
CA THR A 67 -18.38 -0.53 -4.06
C THR A 67 -19.77 -0.37 -3.46
N HIS A 68 -20.00 -0.84 -2.22
CA HIS A 68 -21.30 -0.78 -1.54
C HIS A 68 -21.25 0.07 -0.26
N PRO A 69 -21.04 1.39 -0.37
CA PRO A 69 -20.92 2.28 0.81
C PRO A 69 -22.23 2.38 1.62
N GLU A 70 -23.38 2.01 1.04
CA GLU A 70 -24.67 1.91 1.70
C GLU A 70 -24.78 0.70 2.65
N VAL A 71 -23.87 -0.28 2.47
CA VAL A 71 -23.73 -1.46 3.35
C VAL A 71 -22.51 -1.32 4.24
N PHE A 72 -21.39 -0.78 3.72
CA PHE A 72 -20.10 -0.68 4.38
C PHE A 72 -19.66 0.78 4.52
N ALA A 73 -20.10 1.44 5.58
CA ALA A 73 -19.74 2.83 5.85
C ALA A 73 -18.28 2.95 6.30
N PRO A 74 -17.60 4.06 5.98
CA PRO A 74 -16.29 4.36 6.57
C PRO A 74 -16.41 4.42 8.09
N GLN A 75 -15.49 3.76 8.79
CA GLN A 75 -15.43 3.86 10.24
C GLN A 75 -14.84 5.23 10.61
N MET A 76 -15.61 6.03 11.32
CA MET A 76 -15.14 7.27 11.93
C MET A 76 -14.20 6.92 13.09
N GLY A 77 -12.96 7.44 13.07
CA GLY A 77 -11.98 7.18 14.15
C GLY A 77 -11.22 5.85 14.01
N GLY A 78 -11.19 5.22 12.85
CA GLY A 78 -10.32 4.07 12.60
C GLY A 78 -8.82 4.45 12.60
N PRO A 79 -7.89 3.47 12.61
CA PRO A 79 -6.45 3.71 12.77
C PRO A 79 -5.79 4.56 11.66
N LEU A 80 -6.50 4.84 10.58
CA LEU A 80 -6.10 5.84 9.57
C LEU A 80 -6.55 7.26 9.95
N HIS A 81 -7.47 7.37 10.92
CA HIS A 81 -7.89 8.61 11.55
C HIS A 81 -7.42 8.51 13.01
N GLY A 82 -6.12 8.57 13.26
CA GLY A 82 -5.58 8.86 14.59
C GLY A 82 -6.28 10.12 15.14
N PRO A 83 -6.29 10.36 16.46
CA PRO A 83 -6.85 11.61 16.99
C PRO A 83 -6.19 12.73 16.17
N VAL A 84 -7.01 13.54 15.50
CA VAL A 84 -6.58 14.79 14.88
C VAL A 84 -6.19 15.72 16.02
N THR A 85 -5.01 15.46 16.61
CA THR A 85 -4.39 16.36 17.56
C THR A 85 -3.72 17.46 16.77
N GLY A 86 -4.34 18.60 16.74
CA GLY A 86 -3.80 19.83 16.14
C GLY A 86 -4.11 19.93 14.63
N GLY A 87 -5.14 20.73 14.36
CA GLY A 87 -5.61 21.01 13.04
C GLY A 87 -4.52 21.45 12.08
N GLU A 88 -4.39 20.67 11.05
CA GLU A 88 -4.07 21.20 9.74
C GLU A 88 -4.96 20.41 8.77
N ALA A 89 -5.87 21.14 8.14
CA ALA A 89 -6.62 20.68 7.00
C ALA A 89 -5.63 20.45 5.86
N HIS A 90 -5.07 19.25 5.79
CA HIS A 90 -4.08 18.85 4.78
C HIS A 90 -4.69 18.70 3.36
N GLY A 91 -5.87 19.25 3.11
CA GLY A 91 -6.56 19.12 1.83
C GLY A 91 -6.21 20.15 0.77
N ALA A 92 -5.71 21.31 1.13
CA ALA A 92 -5.47 22.41 0.19
C ALA A 92 -3.99 22.80 0.01
N ALA A 93 -3.13 22.50 0.98
CA ALA A 93 -1.72 22.93 0.98
C ALA A 93 -0.79 22.09 0.08
N HIS A 94 -1.27 20.95 -0.44
CA HIS A 94 -0.41 20.03 -1.19
C HIS A 94 -0.31 20.32 -2.69
N ILE A 95 -1.08 21.26 -3.21
CA ILE A 95 -1.05 21.62 -4.65
C ILE A 95 0.11 22.57 -4.97
N ASP A 96 0.55 23.38 -3.99
CA ASP A 96 1.59 24.39 -4.19
C ASP A 96 3.00 23.98 -3.70
N MET A 97 3.17 22.79 -3.13
CA MET A 97 4.46 22.33 -2.57
C MET A 97 5.08 21.21 -3.43
N ASP A 98 5.30 21.48 -4.69
CA ASP A 98 5.93 20.52 -5.59
C ASP A 98 7.31 21.00 -6.02
N PRO A 99 8.39 20.71 -5.25
CA PRO A 99 9.70 20.85 -5.84
C PRO A 99 9.76 19.89 -7.03
N PRO A 100 10.25 20.34 -8.18
CA PRO A 100 10.41 19.47 -9.34
C PRO A 100 11.11 18.17 -8.95
N ALA A 101 10.64 17.03 -9.42
CA ALA A 101 11.22 15.72 -9.10
C ALA A 101 12.75 15.70 -9.29
N ARG A 102 13.26 16.42 -10.28
CA ARG A 102 14.70 16.60 -10.53
C ARG A 102 15.42 17.30 -9.38
N ASP A 103 14.81 18.32 -8.76
CA ASP A 103 15.43 19.06 -7.65
C ASP A 103 15.52 18.18 -6.40
N MET A 104 14.49 17.34 -6.15
CA MET A 104 14.53 16.37 -5.07
C MET A 104 15.66 15.36 -5.29
N LEU A 105 15.80 14.83 -6.51
CA LEU A 105 16.83 13.86 -6.85
C LEU A 105 18.23 14.50 -6.94
N ALA A 106 18.36 15.80 -7.15
CA ALA A 106 19.64 16.52 -7.08
C ALA A 106 20.27 16.48 -5.68
N ARG A 107 19.48 16.19 -4.64
CA ARG A 107 19.98 15.97 -3.27
C ARG A 107 20.78 14.66 -3.10
N ILE A 108 20.71 13.75 -4.07
CA ILE A 108 21.49 12.51 -4.02
C ILE A 108 22.90 12.81 -4.54
N PRO A 109 23.95 12.76 -3.67
CA PRO A 109 25.31 12.94 -4.12
C PRO A 109 25.78 11.78 -4.99
N SER A 110 26.76 12.01 -5.85
CA SER A 110 27.37 10.94 -6.65
C SER A 110 28.29 10.09 -5.77
N GLY A 111 28.13 8.77 -5.80
CA GLY A 111 29.00 7.81 -5.09
C GLY A 111 28.80 7.73 -3.57
N GLU A 112 28.10 8.65 -2.94
CA GLU A 112 27.85 8.66 -1.50
C GLU A 112 26.51 8.00 -1.14
N ALA A 113 26.40 7.52 0.10
CA ALA A 113 25.14 7.00 0.64
C ALA A 113 24.25 8.16 1.10
N VAL A 114 22.95 8.07 0.80
CA VAL A 114 21.92 9.01 1.25
C VAL A 114 20.71 8.24 1.76
N ASP A 115 20.02 8.76 2.77
CA ASP A 115 18.72 8.23 3.18
C ASP A 115 17.62 8.81 2.29
N PHE A 116 17.11 7.98 1.38
CA PHE A 116 16.10 8.41 0.41
C PHE A 116 14.83 8.96 1.09
N VAL A 117 14.41 8.36 2.20
CA VAL A 117 13.19 8.77 2.92
C VAL A 117 13.42 10.08 3.69
N GLY A 118 14.51 10.17 4.44
CA GLY A 118 14.79 11.29 5.34
C GLY A 118 15.42 12.51 4.67
N GLU A 119 16.13 12.32 3.54
CA GLU A 119 16.93 13.40 2.93
C GLU A 119 16.45 13.77 1.52
N VAL A 120 15.89 12.80 0.75
CA VAL A 120 15.49 13.08 -0.64
C VAL A 120 14.03 13.47 -0.75
N VAL A 121 13.13 12.75 -0.08
CA VAL A 121 11.68 12.94 -0.19
C VAL A 121 10.96 13.28 1.14
N PRO A 122 11.58 13.96 2.11
CA PRO A 122 10.97 14.18 3.43
C PRO A 122 9.71 15.04 3.39
N GLU A 123 9.63 16.00 2.46
CA GLU A 123 8.53 16.95 2.36
C GLU A 123 7.27 16.38 1.72
N LEU A 124 7.37 15.21 1.07
CA LEU A 124 6.21 14.59 0.44
C LEU A 124 5.19 14.08 1.46
N PRO A 125 3.89 14.11 1.13
CA PRO A 125 2.86 13.45 1.92
C PRO A 125 3.24 11.99 2.20
N GLU A 126 3.02 11.52 3.44
CA GLU A 126 3.48 10.21 3.92
C GLU A 126 3.17 9.06 2.96
N THR A 127 1.93 9.00 2.44
CA THR A 127 1.52 7.90 1.53
C THR A 127 2.30 7.95 0.22
N LEU A 128 2.54 9.15 -0.33
CA LEU A 128 3.32 9.33 -1.56
C LEU A 128 4.79 8.98 -1.34
N ARG A 129 5.38 9.48 -0.25
CA ARG A 129 6.73 9.15 0.19
C ARG A 129 6.92 7.63 0.35
N ASN A 130 5.99 6.97 1.04
CA ASN A 130 6.03 5.52 1.23
C ASN A 130 5.90 4.76 -0.10
N THR A 131 5.11 5.26 -1.06
CA THR A 131 4.99 4.65 -2.39
C THR A 131 6.28 4.77 -3.19
N LEU A 132 6.88 5.96 -3.20
CA LEU A 132 8.15 6.21 -3.89
C LEU A 132 9.29 5.38 -3.31
N ALA A 133 9.41 5.37 -1.98
CA ALA A 133 10.43 4.55 -1.30
C ALA A 133 10.23 3.06 -1.59
N GLY A 134 8.99 2.57 -1.57
CA GLY A 134 8.66 1.19 -1.91
C GLY A 134 8.91 0.86 -3.38
N GLY A 135 8.60 1.77 -4.29
CA GLY A 135 8.89 1.64 -5.72
C GLY A 135 10.39 1.61 -6.00
N LEU A 136 11.16 2.52 -5.40
CA LEU A 136 12.62 2.49 -5.49
C LEU A 136 13.19 1.19 -4.91
N TYR A 137 12.67 0.73 -3.76
CA TYR A 137 13.07 -0.55 -3.18
C TYR A 137 12.77 -1.73 -4.13
N ALA A 138 11.62 -1.72 -4.80
CA ALA A 138 11.32 -2.73 -5.82
C ALA A 138 12.35 -2.72 -6.95
N LEU A 139 12.73 -1.55 -7.45
CA LEU A 139 13.76 -1.41 -8.49
C LEU A 139 15.15 -1.87 -8.02
N LEU A 140 15.52 -1.56 -6.76
CA LEU A 140 16.76 -2.05 -6.15
C LEU A 140 16.81 -3.58 -6.05
N ARG A 141 15.66 -4.22 -5.81
CA ARG A 141 15.53 -5.68 -5.73
C ARG A 141 15.46 -6.35 -7.11
N HIS A 142 15.12 -5.58 -8.16
CA HIS A 142 14.94 -6.07 -9.53
C HIS A 142 15.76 -5.22 -10.53
N PRO A 143 17.10 -5.27 -10.45
CA PRO A 143 17.97 -4.41 -11.27
C PRO A 143 17.77 -4.61 -12.78
N GLY A 144 17.35 -5.80 -13.22
CA GLY A 144 17.00 -6.06 -14.61
C GLY A 144 15.76 -5.27 -15.07
N GLU A 145 14.75 -5.12 -14.20
CA GLU A 145 13.58 -4.31 -14.52
C GLU A 145 13.91 -2.81 -14.52
N TYR A 146 14.81 -2.36 -13.63
CA TYR A 146 15.33 -0.99 -13.67
C TYR A 146 16.04 -0.71 -15.01
N ALA A 147 16.94 -1.59 -15.45
CA ALA A 147 17.66 -1.44 -16.71
C ALA A 147 16.68 -1.40 -17.91
N ARG A 148 15.69 -2.32 -17.93
CA ARG A 148 14.66 -2.37 -18.96
C ARG A 148 13.81 -1.10 -19.03
N LEU A 149 13.40 -0.55 -17.87
CA LEU A 149 12.65 0.71 -17.81
C LEU A 149 13.52 1.88 -18.32
N ARG A 150 14.80 1.90 -17.96
CA ARG A 150 15.73 2.94 -18.41
C ARG A 150 15.96 2.91 -19.93
N GLU A 151 16.11 1.74 -20.53
CA GLU A 151 16.24 1.56 -21.97
C GLU A 151 14.98 1.99 -22.73
N ARG A 152 13.81 1.88 -22.10
CA ARG A 152 12.51 2.17 -22.69
C ARG A 152 11.79 3.34 -21.98
N GLN A 153 12.54 4.30 -21.48
CA GLN A 153 11.98 5.42 -20.71
C GLN A 153 11.05 6.34 -21.55
N ASP A 154 11.14 6.29 -22.87
CA ASP A 154 10.27 7.00 -23.81
C ASP A 154 8.96 6.24 -24.11
N ASP A 155 8.76 5.04 -23.58
CA ASP A 155 7.54 4.26 -23.72
C ASP A 155 6.55 4.64 -22.61
N ASP A 156 5.71 5.63 -22.88
CA ASP A 156 4.72 6.16 -21.93
C ASP A 156 3.83 5.06 -21.34
N ALA A 157 3.40 4.08 -22.15
CA ALA A 157 2.54 3.01 -21.68
C ALA A 157 3.25 2.09 -20.68
N LEU A 158 4.54 1.82 -20.89
CA LEU A 158 5.35 1.04 -19.97
C LEU A 158 5.62 1.82 -18.68
N ILE A 159 5.92 3.11 -18.76
CA ILE A 159 6.16 3.97 -17.60
C ILE A 159 4.91 4.11 -16.76
N ASP A 160 3.75 4.35 -17.37
CA ASP A 160 2.47 4.42 -16.65
C ASP A 160 2.13 3.07 -15.99
N SER A 161 2.36 1.96 -16.68
CA SER A 161 2.19 0.61 -16.12
C SER A 161 3.14 0.35 -14.96
N ALA A 162 4.38 0.80 -15.03
CA ALA A 162 5.34 0.66 -13.94
C ALA A 162 4.89 1.41 -12.68
N VAL A 163 4.30 2.60 -12.82
CA VAL A 163 3.71 3.36 -11.69
C VAL A 163 2.56 2.58 -11.03
N GLU A 164 1.65 2.00 -11.84
CA GLU A 164 0.55 1.17 -11.28
C GLU A 164 1.11 -0.08 -10.58
N GLU A 165 2.18 -0.70 -11.12
CA GLU A 165 2.80 -1.86 -10.51
C GLU A 165 3.56 -1.50 -9.22
N MET A 166 4.23 -0.36 -9.14
CA MET A 166 4.82 0.14 -7.89
C MET A 166 3.75 0.29 -6.81
N LEU A 167 2.60 0.87 -7.14
CA LEU A 167 1.46 1.00 -6.24
C LEU A 167 0.93 -0.37 -5.80
N ARG A 168 0.66 -1.27 -6.74
CA ARG A 168 0.13 -2.61 -6.46
C ARG A 168 1.06 -3.43 -5.59
N TRP A 169 2.33 -3.55 -6.02
CA TRP A 169 3.33 -4.41 -5.38
C TRP A 169 3.68 -3.94 -3.99
N TRP A 170 3.81 -2.61 -3.79
CA TRP A 170 4.12 -2.05 -2.48
C TRP A 170 2.89 -1.91 -1.59
N THR A 171 1.80 -1.42 -2.11
CA THR A 171 0.54 -1.14 -1.38
C THR A 171 0.78 -0.33 -0.10
N PRO A 172 0.94 1.00 -0.18
CA PRO A 172 1.36 1.87 0.94
C PRO A 172 0.34 1.94 2.08
N VAL A 173 -0.95 1.69 1.79
CA VAL A 173 -2.02 1.57 2.78
C VAL A 173 -2.42 0.10 2.87
N LEU A 174 -2.10 -0.55 3.98
CA LEU A 174 -2.27 -1.99 4.14
C LEU A 174 -3.75 -2.40 4.19
N GLN A 175 -4.58 -1.60 4.86
CA GLN A 175 -5.99 -1.90 5.09
C GLN A 175 -6.81 -0.63 5.31
N VAL A 176 -8.10 -0.70 5.00
CA VAL A 176 -9.08 0.34 5.31
C VAL A 176 -10.25 -0.26 6.07
N TRP A 177 -10.87 0.56 6.92
CA TRP A 177 -11.90 0.13 7.84
C TRP A 177 -13.28 0.53 7.41
N ARG A 178 -14.24 -0.36 7.65
CA ARG A 178 -15.66 -0.14 7.42
C ARG A 178 -16.47 -0.62 8.61
N THR A 179 -17.66 -0.06 8.78
CA THR A 179 -18.71 -0.55 9.67
C THR A 179 -19.85 -1.06 8.83
N VAL A 180 -20.35 -2.24 9.13
CA VAL A 180 -21.51 -2.84 8.48
C VAL A 180 -22.77 -2.09 8.91
N LEU A 181 -23.53 -1.56 7.96
CA LEU A 181 -24.79 -0.84 8.22
C LEU A 181 -26.02 -1.75 8.10
N ARG A 182 -25.95 -2.77 7.26
CA ARG A 182 -27.04 -3.72 7.01
C ARG A 182 -26.51 -5.15 7.01
N ALA A 183 -27.32 -6.10 7.47
CA ALA A 183 -26.95 -7.51 7.40
C ALA A 183 -26.59 -7.91 5.97
N THR A 184 -25.45 -8.56 5.81
CA THR A 184 -24.92 -8.95 4.50
C THR A 184 -24.05 -10.22 4.64
N THR A 185 -23.60 -10.76 3.50
CA THR A 185 -22.67 -11.90 3.47
C THR A 185 -21.46 -11.53 2.62
N VAL A 186 -20.26 -11.80 3.15
CA VAL A 186 -18.99 -11.60 2.44
C VAL A 186 -18.17 -12.89 2.52
N GLY A 187 -17.72 -13.40 1.39
CA GLY A 187 -16.96 -14.65 1.32
C GLY A 187 -17.66 -15.85 2.01
N GLY A 188 -19.00 -15.88 1.98
CA GLY A 188 -19.80 -16.90 2.66
C GLY A 188 -20.03 -16.68 4.16
N VAL A 189 -19.45 -15.62 4.76
CA VAL A 189 -19.57 -15.28 6.18
C VAL A 189 -20.65 -14.23 6.39
N PRO A 190 -21.69 -14.49 7.22
CA PRO A 190 -22.72 -13.51 7.53
C PRO A 190 -22.18 -12.42 8.46
N LEU A 191 -22.38 -11.18 8.08
CA LEU A 191 -21.99 -9.97 8.83
C LEU A 191 -23.26 -9.24 9.31
N LEU A 192 -23.23 -8.74 10.53
CA LEU A 192 -24.34 -8.05 11.17
C LEU A 192 -24.09 -6.54 11.25
N PRO A 193 -25.17 -5.72 11.29
CA PRO A 193 -25.05 -4.29 11.51
C PRO A 193 -24.26 -3.95 12.76
N GLY A 194 -23.38 -2.96 12.67
CA GLY A 194 -22.49 -2.52 13.75
C GLY A 194 -21.18 -3.30 13.84
N GLU A 195 -21.00 -4.40 13.10
CA GLU A 195 -19.72 -5.10 13.05
C GLU A 195 -18.67 -4.31 12.24
N ASN A 196 -17.42 -4.38 12.69
CA ASN A 196 -16.29 -3.76 12.00
C ASN A 196 -15.66 -4.73 11.00
N VAL A 197 -15.27 -4.19 9.86
CA VAL A 197 -14.60 -4.91 8.78
C VAL A 197 -13.30 -4.21 8.42
N ALA A 198 -12.21 -4.94 8.43
CA ALA A 198 -10.91 -4.51 7.92
C ALA A 198 -10.73 -5.07 6.51
N LEU A 199 -10.74 -4.20 5.51
CA LEU A 199 -10.52 -4.54 4.10
C LEU A 199 -9.01 -4.50 3.82
N TRP A 200 -8.40 -5.65 3.64
CA TRP A 200 -6.95 -5.79 3.47
C TRP A 200 -6.52 -5.56 2.03
N LEU A 201 -6.21 -4.29 1.69
CA LEU A 201 -5.82 -3.87 0.35
C LEU A 201 -4.53 -4.60 -0.10
N VAL A 202 -3.56 -4.74 0.80
CA VAL A 202 -2.31 -5.44 0.51
C VAL A 202 -2.53 -6.91 0.19
N SER A 203 -3.48 -7.57 0.84
CA SER A 203 -3.86 -8.95 0.53
C SER A 203 -4.56 -9.03 -0.84
N ALA A 204 -5.52 -8.15 -1.10
CA ALA A 204 -6.26 -8.10 -2.36
C ALA A 204 -5.34 -7.81 -3.56
N ASN A 205 -4.39 -6.90 -3.41
CA ASN A 205 -3.41 -6.55 -4.46
C ASN A 205 -2.39 -7.67 -4.74
N HIS A 206 -2.30 -8.67 -3.85
CA HIS A 206 -1.48 -9.88 -4.02
C HIS A 206 -2.34 -11.14 -4.18
N ASP A 207 -3.57 -11.00 -4.62
CA ASP A 207 -4.46 -12.13 -4.86
C ASP A 207 -4.14 -12.79 -6.21
N GLY A 208 -3.65 -14.04 -6.16
CA GLY A 208 -3.25 -14.80 -7.35
C GLY A 208 -4.40 -15.14 -8.31
N GLU A 209 -5.65 -15.13 -7.83
CA GLU A 209 -6.84 -15.28 -8.69
C GLU A 209 -7.08 -14.02 -9.55
N THR A 210 -6.50 -12.88 -9.16
CA THR A 210 -6.68 -11.60 -9.85
C THR A 210 -5.41 -11.17 -10.57
N PHE A 211 -4.26 -11.34 -9.94
CA PHE A 211 -2.94 -10.95 -10.46
C PHE A 211 -2.05 -12.18 -10.56
N PRO A 212 -1.81 -12.72 -11.77
CA PRO A 212 -0.87 -13.83 -11.96
C PRO A 212 0.52 -13.47 -11.40
N ASP A 213 1.16 -14.42 -10.72
CA ASP A 213 2.46 -14.23 -10.06
C ASP A 213 2.51 -12.95 -9.21
N PRO A 214 1.63 -12.80 -8.20
CA PRO A 214 1.41 -11.52 -7.53
C PRO A 214 2.63 -11.02 -6.75
N GLY A 215 3.53 -11.91 -6.35
CA GLY A 215 4.80 -11.59 -5.70
C GLY A 215 5.85 -11.01 -6.64
N ARG A 216 5.75 -11.29 -7.94
CA ARG A 216 6.67 -10.74 -8.94
C ARG A 216 6.37 -9.26 -9.19
N PHE A 217 7.41 -8.44 -9.16
CA PHE A 217 7.36 -7.06 -9.64
C PHE A 217 7.47 -7.07 -11.16
N ALA A 218 6.40 -6.70 -11.86
CA ALA A 218 6.31 -6.74 -13.32
C ALA A 218 5.83 -5.37 -13.86
N PRO A 219 6.76 -4.45 -14.21
CA PRO A 219 6.44 -3.10 -14.67
C PRO A 219 5.46 -3.04 -15.85
N ASP A 220 5.37 -4.08 -16.66
CA ASP A 220 4.48 -4.18 -17.82
C ASP A 220 3.10 -4.81 -17.52
N ARG A 221 2.82 -5.12 -16.26
CA ARG A 221 1.57 -5.81 -15.86
C ARG A 221 0.31 -5.08 -16.31
N PHE A 222 0.31 -3.77 -16.34
CA PHE A 222 -0.84 -2.92 -16.66
C PHE A 222 -0.82 -2.35 -18.09
N VAL A 223 0.16 -2.73 -18.92
CA VAL A 223 0.18 -2.38 -20.36
C VAL A 223 -1.01 -3.03 -21.08
N GLN A 224 -1.33 -4.28 -20.73
CA GLN A 224 -2.53 -4.96 -21.19
C GLN A 224 -3.61 -4.86 -20.11
N ALA A 225 -4.88 -5.05 -20.51
CA ALA A 225 -6.06 -4.85 -19.65
C ALA A 225 -6.06 -5.72 -18.37
N ALA A 226 -5.17 -5.40 -17.43
CA ALA A 226 -5.18 -5.97 -16.08
C ALA A 226 -6.31 -5.36 -15.24
N ARG A 227 -6.77 -6.10 -14.23
CA ARG A 227 -7.71 -5.54 -13.24
C ARG A 227 -7.01 -4.41 -12.47
N PRO A 228 -7.73 -3.31 -12.14
CA PRO A 228 -7.14 -2.21 -11.37
C PRO A 228 -6.74 -2.70 -9.97
N HIS A 229 -5.59 -2.25 -9.46
CA HIS A 229 -5.24 -2.44 -8.06
C HIS A 229 -6.15 -1.59 -7.14
N LEU A 230 -6.20 -1.93 -5.85
CA LEU A 230 -7.10 -1.29 -4.88
C LEU A 230 -6.41 -0.26 -3.96
N CYS A 231 -5.19 0.21 -4.27
CA CYS A 231 -4.44 1.15 -3.42
C CYS A 231 -5.18 2.46 -3.16
N PHE A 232 -5.96 2.92 -4.11
CA PHE A 232 -6.77 4.13 -3.98
C PHE A 232 -8.22 3.86 -3.53
N GLY A 233 -8.52 2.64 -3.09
CA GLY A 233 -9.89 2.20 -2.92
C GLY A 233 -10.59 1.95 -4.25
N PHE A 234 -11.91 1.89 -4.25
CA PHE A 234 -12.73 1.66 -5.45
C PHE A 234 -14.14 2.27 -5.28
N GLY A 235 -14.80 2.62 -6.40
CA GLY A 235 -16.16 3.16 -6.41
C GLY A 235 -16.26 4.61 -5.94
N HIS A 236 -17.40 4.99 -5.42
CA HIS A 236 -17.75 6.38 -5.07
C HIS A 236 -16.85 7.01 -3.99
N ARG A 237 -16.10 6.20 -3.22
CA ARG A 237 -15.20 6.65 -2.17
C ARG A 237 -13.73 6.35 -2.49
N ALA A 238 -13.40 6.25 -3.76
CA ALA A 238 -12.02 6.20 -4.21
C ALA A 238 -11.28 7.49 -3.83
N CYS A 239 -9.96 7.39 -3.69
CA CYS A 239 -9.10 8.52 -3.31
C CYS A 239 -9.22 9.66 -4.33
N LEU A 240 -9.55 10.87 -3.88
CA LEU A 240 -9.63 12.05 -4.74
C LEU A 240 -8.28 12.43 -5.34
N GLY A 241 -7.19 12.22 -4.59
CA GLY A 241 -5.81 12.51 -5.02
C GLY A 241 -5.19 11.46 -5.94
N ALA A 242 -5.93 10.41 -6.36
CA ALA A 242 -5.36 9.30 -7.13
C ALA A 242 -4.71 9.72 -8.46
N ARG A 243 -5.27 10.72 -9.14
CA ARG A 243 -4.70 11.27 -10.38
C ARG A 243 -3.42 12.05 -10.08
N LEU A 244 -3.45 12.90 -9.08
CA LEU A 244 -2.29 13.70 -8.68
C LEU A 244 -1.14 12.81 -8.22
N ALA A 245 -1.42 11.79 -7.40
CA ALA A 245 -0.40 10.83 -6.96
C ALA A 245 0.29 10.12 -8.14
N ARG A 246 -0.46 9.72 -9.17
CA ARG A 246 0.12 9.12 -10.37
C ARG A 246 1.04 10.07 -11.13
N VAL A 247 0.66 11.33 -11.26
CA VAL A 247 1.49 12.37 -11.90
C VAL A 247 2.82 12.52 -11.16
N HIS A 248 2.81 12.61 -9.84
CA HIS A 248 4.02 12.71 -9.03
C HIS A 248 4.90 11.45 -9.13
N LEU A 249 4.28 10.27 -8.99
CA LEU A 249 5.00 8.99 -9.09
C LEU A 249 5.67 8.84 -10.46
N ARG A 250 4.95 9.20 -11.53
CA ARG A 250 5.48 9.17 -12.88
C ARG A 250 6.65 10.14 -13.06
N ALA A 251 6.49 11.39 -12.62
CA ALA A 251 7.55 12.39 -12.70
C ALA A 251 8.82 11.95 -11.96
N MET A 252 8.67 11.40 -10.75
CA MET A 252 9.80 10.87 -9.98
C MET A 252 10.44 9.65 -10.63
N LEU A 253 9.64 8.72 -11.17
CA LEU A 253 10.16 7.54 -11.86
C LEU A 253 10.98 7.96 -13.08
N VAL A 254 10.45 8.83 -13.93
CA VAL A 254 11.17 9.34 -15.12
C VAL A 254 12.48 10.02 -14.70
N ALA A 255 12.44 10.92 -13.71
CA ALA A 255 13.63 11.59 -13.23
C ALA A 255 14.68 10.63 -12.64
N LEU A 256 14.24 9.53 -11.98
CA LEU A 256 15.14 8.46 -11.50
C LEU A 256 15.80 7.71 -12.67
N LEU A 257 15.05 7.44 -13.74
CA LEU A 257 15.57 6.73 -14.91
C LEU A 257 16.51 7.59 -15.76
N GLU A 258 16.28 8.91 -15.83
CA GLU A 258 17.15 9.88 -16.52
C GLU A 258 18.49 10.10 -15.80
N ARG A 259 18.53 9.82 -14.49
CA ARG A 259 19.74 10.04 -13.70
C ARG A 259 20.89 9.14 -14.19
N PRO A 260 22.13 9.68 -14.40
CA PRO A 260 23.30 8.87 -14.72
C PRO A 260 23.58 7.80 -13.67
N GLY A 261 24.09 6.64 -14.08
CA GLY A 261 24.38 5.52 -13.20
C GLY A 261 23.12 4.71 -12.81
N ALA A 262 23.21 3.90 -11.78
CA ALA A 262 22.13 3.08 -11.28
C ALA A 262 22.05 3.12 -9.73
N PRO A 263 20.83 3.05 -9.17
CA PRO A 263 20.68 2.98 -7.72
C PRO A 263 21.20 1.65 -7.19
N ARG A 264 21.87 1.70 -6.03
CA ARG A 264 22.36 0.54 -5.30
C ARG A 264 21.96 0.65 -3.82
N PRO A 265 21.70 -0.47 -3.14
CA PRO A 265 21.56 -0.45 -1.69
C PRO A 265 22.85 0.07 -1.03
N ALA A 266 22.72 0.94 -0.02
CA ALA A 266 23.83 1.47 0.76
C ALA A 266 23.78 1.07 2.24
N GLY A 267 22.83 0.23 2.61
CA GLY A 267 22.63 -0.30 3.96
C GLY A 267 21.32 -1.06 4.07
N GLU A 268 21.00 -1.54 5.26
CA GLU A 268 19.75 -2.24 5.53
C GLU A 268 18.59 -1.24 5.66
N PRO A 269 17.47 -1.44 4.92
CA PRO A 269 16.28 -0.63 5.07
C PRO A 269 15.65 -0.78 6.45
N VAL A 270 15.19 0.30 7.05
CA VAL A 270 14.45 0.28 8.31
C VAL A 270 12.95 0.42 8.03
N PRO A 271 12.15 -0.64 8.16
CA PRO A 271 10.72 -0.60 7.87
C PRO A 271 9.94 0.23 8.89
N LEU A 272 8.86 0.85 8.42
CA LEU A 272 7.90 1.55 9.27
C LEU A 272 7.11 0.55 10.12
N ARG A 273 7.08 0.74 11.43
CA ARG A 273 6.28 -0.07 12.37
C ARG A 273 4.83 0.43 12.38
N SER A 274 4.00 -0.10 11.50
CA SER A 274 2.59 0.27 11.42
C SER A 274 1.73 -0.92 11.01
N SER A 275 0.53 -1.05 11.57
CA SER A 275 -0.49 -2.02 11.13
C SER A 275 -1.36 -1.50 9.98
N ALA A 276 -1.27 -0.22 9.67
CA ALA A 276 -2.11 0.44 8.68
C ALA A 276 -1.32 0.90 7.45
N ARG A 277 -0.02 1.16 7.59
CA ARG A 277 0.84 1.75 6.57
C ARG A 277 2.05 0.89 6.27
N HIS A 278 2.46 0.87 5.01
CA HIS A 278 3.64 0.17 4.52
C HIS A 278 4.63 1.19 3.98
N GLY A 279 5.82 1.22 4.54
CA GLY A 279 6.85 2.18 4.19
C GLY A 279 8.16 1.90 4.91
N PHE A 280 9.09 2.84 4.78
CA PHE A 280 10.37 2.83 5.47
C PHE A 280 10.50 4.08 6.35
N VAL A 281 11.22 3.93 7.46
CA VAL A 281 11.77 5.05 8.24
C VAL A 281 13.05 5.51 7.58
N HIS A 282 13.90 4.55 7.17
CA HIS A 282 15.15 4.79 6.46
C HIS A 282 15.29 3.84 5.27
N LEU A 283 15.71 4.37 4.13
CA LEU A 283 16.07 3.60 2.93
C LEU A 283 17.42 4.11 2.40
N PRO A 284 18.56 3.57 2.93
CA PRO A 284 19.89 3.96 2.49
C PRO A 284 20.16 3.53 1.05
N VAL A 285 20.48 4.47 0.19
CA VAL A 285 20.81 4.24 -1.22
C VAL A 285 22.03 5.03 -1.64
N ARG A 286 22.72 4.59 -2.67
CA ARG A 286 23.73 5.36 -3.39
C ARG A 286 23.55 5.21 -4.89
N TRP A 287 24.00 6.19 -5.63
CA TRP A 287 24.10 6.12 -7.08
C TRP A 287 25.56 5.87 -7.48
N SER A 288 25.81 4.81 -8.20
CA SER A 288 27.12 4.54 -8.83
C SER A 288 27.05 4.95 -10.30
N ASP A 289 28.05 5.66 -10.71
CA ASP A 289 28.30 6.00 -12.12
C ASP A 289 28.46 4.75 -12.96
#